data_81cf70c40917fd92e83bc69f9025470a
#
_entry.id   81cf70c40917fd92e83bc69f9025470a
#
_cell.length_a   1.000
_cell.length_b   1.000
_cell.length_c   1.000
_cell.angle_alpha   90.00
_cell.angle_beta   90.00
_cell.angle_gamma   90.00
#
_symmetry.space_group_name_H-M   'P 1'
#
loop_
_entity.id
_entity.type
_entity.pdbx_description
1 polymer ?
#
loop_
_entity_poly.entity_id
_entity_poly.type
_entity_poly.pdbx_seq_one_letter_code
_entity_poly.pdbx_strand_id
1 'polypeptide(L)'
;MRTLTFSEARNNFKEVLDRVAEDHVATLIKRRDAEDAVVMSLSDYNSLQETMYLLSTPANAKHLMESIAQLRAGKAKVRKLIEPADG
;
A
#
# COMPACT_ATOMS: atom_id res chain seq x y z
N MET A 1 -6.72 3.57 1.21
CA MET A 1 -6.98 2.29 1.91
C MET A 1 -8.25 2.45 2.74
N ARG A 2 -9.12 1.47 2.65
CA ARG A 2 -10.35 1.45 3.43
C ARG A 2 -10.04 0.99 4.87
N THR A 3 -10.67 1.60 5.85
CA THR A 3 -10.45 1.26 7.26
C THR A 3 -11.77 0.83 7.88
N LEU A 4 -11.77 -0.35 8.49
CA LEU A 4 -12.94 -0.90 9.19
C LEU A 4 -12.54 -1.39 10.58
N THR A 5 -13.52 -1.41 11.49
CA THR A 5 -13.32 -2.07 12.78
C THR A 5 -13.47 -3.58 12.58
N PHE A 6 -12.96 -4.34 13.53
CA PHE A 6 -13.10 -5.80 13.50
C PHE A 6 -14.57 -6.22 13.40
N SER A 7 -15.43 -5.57 14.16
CA SER A 7 -16.86 -5.90 14.15
C SER A 7 -17.50 -5.63 12.79
N GLU A 8 -17.17 -4.49 12.18
CA GLU A 8 -17.67 -4.15 10.84
C GLU A 8 -17.20 -5.17 9.81
N ALA A 9 -15.92 -5.52 9.85
CA ALA A 9 -15.35 -6.48 8.92
C ALA A 9 -15.99 -7.85 9.10
N ARG A 10 -16.14 -8.29 10.34
CA ARG A 10 -16.73 -9.59 10.63
C ARG A 10 -18.18 -9.68 10.14
N ASN A 11 -18.96 -8.64 10.36
CA ASN A 11 -20.37 -8.65 9.97
C ASN A 11 -20.57 -8.56 8.47
N ASN A 12 -19.58 -8.05 7.73
CA ASN A 12 -19.67 -7.86 6.29
C ASN A 12 -18.47 -8.49 5.57
N PHE A 13 -18.01 -9.62 6.07
CA PHE A 13 -16.74 -10.19 5.61
C PHE A 13 -16.74 -10.55 4.13
N LYS A 14 -17.84 -11.08 3.63
CA LYS A 14 -17.94 -11.38 2.20
C LYS A 14 -17.78 -10.13 1.36
N GLU A 15 -18.44 -9.05 1.77
CA GLU A 15 -18.34 -7.76 1.06
C GLU A 15 -16.91 -7.22 1.12
N VAL A 16 -16.24 -7.38 2.26
CA VAL A 16 -14.84 -6.96 2.39
C VAL A 16 -13.95 -7.71 1.40
N LEU A 17 -14.12 -9.03 1.33
CA LEU A 17 -13.34 -9.85 0.40
C LEU A 17 -13.64 -9.50 -1.05
N ASP A 18 -14.92 -9.34 -1.39
CA ASP A 18 -15.30 -8.99 -2.76
C ASP A 18 -14.72 -7.64 -3.17
N ARG A 19 -14.74 -6.67 -2.26
CA ARG A 19 -14.20 -5.34 -2.55
C ARG A 19 -12.70 -5.35 -2.79
N VAL A 20 -11.94 -6.03 -1.95
CA VAL A 20 -10.49 -6.05 -2.14
C VAL A 20 -10.12 -6.75 -3.44
N ALA A 21 -10.91 -7.72 -3.88
CA ALA A 21 -10.69 -8.44 -5.12
C ALA A 21 -11.05 -7.59 -6.35
N GLU A 22 -12.18 -6.88 -6.29
CA GLU A 22 -12.70 -6.12 -7.42
C GLU A 22 -12.03 -4.76 -7.57
N ASP A 23 -11.88 -4.04 -6.46
CA ASP A 23 -11.37 -2.67 -6.48
C ASP A 23 -9.85 -2.60 -6.32
N HIS A 24 -9.21 -3.70 -5.99
CA HIS A 24 -7.77 -3.74 -5.73
C HIS A 24 -7.34 -2.71 -4.69
N VAL A 25 -8.18 -2.53 -3.67
CA VAL A 25 -7.90 -1.62 -2.57
C VAL A 25 -7.82 -2.42 -1.28
N ALA A 26 -6.68 -2.33 -0.61
CA ALA A 26 -6.49 -3.02 0.66
C ALA A 26 -7.42 -2.44 1.73
N THR A 27 -7.84 -3.28 2.67
CA THR A 27 -8.68 -2.87 3.79
C THR A 27 -7.90 -3.06 5.08
N LEU A 28 -7.77 -2.00 5.85
CA LEU A 28 -7.18 -2.06 7.19
C LEU A 28 -8.27 -2.42 8.19
N ILE A 29 -8.06 -3.48 8.95
CA ILE A 29 -8.98 -3.91 9.99
C ILE A 29 -8.39 -3.55 11.34
N LYS A 30 -9.03 -2.64 12.03
CA LYS A 30 -8.59 -2.19 13.34
C LYS A 30 -9.10 -3.13 14.42
N ARG A 31 -8.20 -3.57 15.27
CA ARG A 31 -8.52 -4.47 16.37
C ARG A 31 -8.26 -3.76 17.69
N ARG A 32 -9.07 -4.09 18.68
CA ARG A 32 -8.99 -3.44 19.98
C ARG A 32 -7.90 -4.06 20.87
N ASP A 33 -7.83 -5.38 20.87
CA ASP A 33 -6.96 -6.12 21.79
C ASP A 33 -5.81 -6.85 21.10
N ALA A 34 -5.57 -6.53 19.82
CA ALA A 34 -4.55 -7.19 19.03
C ALA A 34 -4.04 -6.24 17.97
N GLU A 35 -2.98 -6.66 17.30
CA GLU A 35 -2.42 -5.89 16.21
C GLU A 35 -3.41 -5.77 15.05
N ASP A 36 -3.46 -4.60 14.43
CA ASP A 36 -4.30 -4.36 13.27
C ASP A 36 -3.87 -5.26 12.12
N ALA A 37 -4.82 -5.58 11.25
CA ALA A 37 -4.57 -6.47 10.12
C ALA A 37 -4.93 -5.79 8.80
N VAL A 38 -4.35 -6.29 7.71
CA VAL A 38 -4.65 -5.80 6.37
C VAL A 38 -5.17 -6.94 5.53
N VAL A 39 -6.26 -6.69 4.81
CA VAL A 39 -6.84 -7.64 3.86
C VAL A 39 -6.63 -7.08 2.45
N MET A 40 -6.09 -7.89 1.57
CA MET A 40 -5.89 -7.50 0.17
C MET A 40 -6.06 -8.71 -0.73
N SER A 41 -6.25 -8.47 -2.03
CA SER A 41 -6.36 -9.57 -2.98
C SER A 41 -5.03 -10.30 -3.12
N LEU A 42 -5.09 -11.56 -3.53
CA LEU A 42 -3.88 -12.35 -3.75
C LEU A 42 -3.02 -11.75 -4.86
N SER A 43 -3.64 -11.23 -5.91
CA SER A 43 -2.89 -10.59 -6.98
C SER A 43 -2.16 -9.34 -6.51
N ASP A 44 -2.78 -8.55 -5.64
CA ASP A 44 -2.13 -7.37 -5.07
C ASP A 44 -0.99 -7.77 -4.15
N TYR A 45 -1.17 -8.82 -3.36
CA TYR A 45 -0.12 -9.33 -2.50
C TYR A 45 1.08 -9.81 -3.32
N ASN A 46 0.82 -10.55 -4.40
CA ASN A 46 1.88 -11.02 -5.28
C ASN A 46 2.64 -9.88 -5.93
N SER A 47 1.91 -8.83 -6.36
CA SER A 47 2.54 -7.63 -6.92
C SER A 47 3.43 -6.92 -5.90
N LEU A 48 2.96 -6.83 -4.66
CA LEU A 48 3.75 -6.25 -3.59
C LEU A 48 5.01 -7.06 -3.32
N GLN A 49 4.90 -8.39 -3.27
CA GLN A 49 6.05 -9.26 -3.07
C GLN A 49 7.07 -9.12 -4.22
N GLU A 50 6.58 -9.05 -5.44
CA GLU A 50 7.44 -8.86 -6.61
C GLU A 50 8.17 -7.52 -6.54
N THR A 51 7.47 -6.46 -6.16
CA THR A 51 8.07 -5.15 -5.98
C THR A 51 9.15 -5.18 -4.91
N MET A 52 8.88 -5.82 -3.79
CA MET A 52 9.87 -5.95 -2.71
C MET A 52 11.09 -6.75 -3.16
N TYR A 53 10.87 -7.80 -3.94
CA TYR A 53 11.96 -8.59 -4.48
C TYR A 53 12.86 -7.74 -5.39
N LEU A 54 12.26 -6.96 -6.28
CA LEU A 54 13.01 -6.08 -7.19
C LEU A 54 13.80 -5.04 -6.42
N LEU A 55 13.22 -4.48 -5.35
CA LEU A 55 13.89 -3.49 -4.52
C LEU A 55 15.01 -4.10 -3.68
N SER A 56 15.02 -5.40 -3.49
CA SER A 56 16.05 -6.06 -2.70
C SER A 56 17.35 -6.29 -3.47
N THR A 57 17.35 -6.14 -4.79
CA THR A 57 18.58 -6.27 -5.56
C THR A 57 19.47 -5.04 -5.35
N PRO A 58 20.81 -5.20 -5.28
CA PRO A 58 21.71 -4.08 -5.03
C PRO A 58 21.55 -2.93 -6.03
N ALA A 59 21.40 -3.24 -7.31
CA ALA A 59 21.26 -2.23 -8.34
C ALA A 59 19.97 -1.42 -8.16
N ASN A 60 18.84 -2.09 -7.95
CA ASN A 60 17.55 -1.41 -7.77
C ASN A 60 17.51 -0.64 -6.46
N ALA A 61 18.09 -1.20 -5.41
CA ALA A 61 18.16 -0.49 -4.12
C ALA A 61 18.95 0.80 -4.26
N LYS A 62 20.06 0.77 -5.00
CA LYS A 62 20.87 1.97 -5.24
C LYS A 62 20.08 3.01 -6.00
N HIS A 63 19.39 2.61 -7.07
CA HIS A 63 18.55 3.54 -7.84
C HIS A 63 17.47 4.17 -6.99
N LEU A 64 16.83 3.37 -6.15
CA LEU A 64 15.79 3.89 -5.26
C LEU A 64 16.35 4.91 -4.29
N MET A 65 17.50 4.63 -3.70
CA MET A 65 18.13 5.54 -2.76
C MET A 65 18.53 6.85 -3.43
N GLU A 66 19.08 6.77 -4.65
CA GLU A 66 19.41 7.96 -5.41
C GLU A 66 18.18 8.78 -5.75
N SER A 67 17.08 8.12 -6.13
CA SER A 67 15.81 8.79 -6.43
C SER A 67 15.26 9.49 -5.20
N ILE A 68 15.31 8.85 -4.05
CA ILE A 68 14.86 9.45 -2.79
C ILE A 68 15.69 10.68 -2.45
N ALA A 69 17.01 10.60 -2.63
CA ALA A 69 17.89 11.73 -2.37
C ALA A 69 17.55 12.91 -3.29
N GLN A 70 17.30 12.64 -4.57
CA GLN A 70 16.92 13.67 -5.52
C GLN A 70 15.58 14.30 -5.16
N LEU A 71 14.62 13.50 -4.74
CA LEU A 71 13.32 13.99 -4.31
C LEU A 71 13.44 14.93 -3.11
N ARG A 72 14.29 14.57 -2.16
CA ARG A 72 14.52 15.42 -0.99
C ARG A 72 15.22 16.73 -1.36
N ALA A 73 16.17 16.68 -2.28
CA ALA A 73 16.90 17.86 -2.70
C ALA A 73 16.00 18.84 -3.47
N GLY A 74 15.11 18.30 -4.32
CA GLY A 74 14.21 19.11 -5.12
C GLY A 74 12.76 19.07 -4.66
N LYS A 75 12.54 18.92 -3.37
CA LYS A 75 11.21 18.63 -2.83
C LYS A 75 10.11 19.61 -3.24
N ALA A 76 10.41 20.88 -3.31
CA ALA A 76 9.38 21.87 -3.68
C ALA A 76 8.94 21.70 -5.12
N LYS A 77 9.89 21.45 -6.02
CA LYS A 77 9.61 21.23 -7.43
C LYS A 77 8.93 19.91 -7.67
N VAL A 78 9.42 18.87 -7.03
CA VAL A 78 8.87 17.53 -7.18
C VAL A 78 7.46 17.45 -6.60
N ARG A 79 7.20 18.15 -5.51
CA ARG A 79 5.89 18.18 -4.88
C ARG A 79 4.81 18.67 -5.85
N LYS A 80 5.12 19.65 -6.68
CA LYS A 80 4.17 20.13 -7.69
C LYS A 80 3.84 19.09 -8.73
N LEU A 81 4.76 18.18 -9.00
CA LEU A 81 4.53 17.11 -9.97
C LEU A 81 3.80 15.92 -9.36
N ILE A 82 4.06 15.62 -8.10
CA ILE A 82 3.56 14.42 -7.44
C ILE A 82 2.15 14.61 -6.90
N GLU A 83 1.85 15.75 -6.30
CA GLU A 83 0.56 15.98 -5.69
C GLU A 83 -0.63 15.71 -6.60
N PRO A 84 -0.65 16.18 -7.84
CA PRO A 84 -1.76 15.86 -8.74
C PRO A 84 -1.88 14.37 -9.03
N ALA A 85 -0.77 13.66 -9.06
CA ALA A 85 -0.77 12.22 -9.33
C ALA A 85 -1.23 11.42 -8.13
N ASP A 86 -0.92 11.91 -6.95
CA ASP A 86 -1.27 11.24 -5.70
C ASP A 86 -2.69 11.56 -5.25
N GLY A 87 -3.23 12.60 -5.78
CA GLY A 87 -4.55 13.12 -5.44
C GLY A 87 -5.63 12.10 -5.35
#